data_00795240edfed6423513a6d5b4027a93
#
_entry.id   00795240edfed6423513a6d5b4027a93
#
_cell.length_a   1.000
_cell.length_b   1.000
_cell.length_c   1.000
_cell.angle_alpha   90.00
_cell.angle_beta   90.00
_cell.angle_gamma   90.00
#
_symmetry.space_group_name_H-M   'P 1'
#
loop_
_entity.id
_entity.type
_entity.pdbx_description
1 polymer ?
#
loop_
_entity_poly.entity_id
_entity_poly.type
_entity_poly.pdbx_seq_one_letter_code
_entity_poly.pdbx_strand_id
1 'polypeptide(L)'
;ESGMWYQVVNVGGMEKNYLETSGSAIMAYALLKGVRLGFLPESYRENGKKAFQGICDKYLSTDEEGNLHLDGICLVAGLGGKEMRPGTFDYYMSEPVVKDDAKGVGPFLLAYTEMLRLQ
;
A
#
# COMPACT_ATOMS: atom_id res chain seq x y z
N GLU A 1 -7.81 8.78 -7.64
CA GLU A 1 -9.11 8.11 -7.87
C GLU A 1 -9.22 6.78 -7.12
N SER A 2 -8.16 5.92 -7.12
CA SER A 2 -8.15 4.62 -6.42
C SER A 2 -8.12 4.68 -4.89
N GLY A 3 -7.73 5.81 -4.29
CA GLY A 3 -7.48 5.93 -2.85
C GLY A 3 -6.11 5.43 -2.41
N MET A 4 -5.34 4.81 -3.30
CA MET A 4 -3.96 4.34 -3.02
C MET A 4 -2.95 5.47 -3.15
N TRP A 5 -1.78 5.27 -2.54
CA TRP A 5 -0.64 6.19 -2.63
C TRP A 5 0.40 5.67 -3.62
N TYR A 6 1.04 6.59 -4.32
CA TYR A 6 2.18 6.28 -5.16
C TYR A 6 3.44 5.99 -4.33
N GLN A 7 4.37 5.22 -4.90
CA GLN A 7 5.68 4.95 -4.27
C GLN A 7 6.40 6.25 -3.92
N VAL A 8 6.38 7.23 -4.81
CA VAL A 8 6.83 8.60 -4.52
C VAL A 8 5.59 9.50 -4.58
N VAL A 9 5.09 9.86 -3.40
CA VAL A 9 3.72 10.39 -3.22
C VAL A 9 3.45 11.74 -3.88
N ASN A 10 4.46 12.60 -3.99
CA ASN A 10 4.32 13.96 -4.49
C ASN A 10 4.51 14.12 -6.00
N VAL A 11 4.76 13.03 -6.71
CA VAL A 11 4.99 13.03 -8.16
C VAL A 11 4.22 11.91 -8.87
N GLY A 12 2.97 11.73 -8.49
CA GLY A 12 2.11 10.65 -8.97
C GLY A 12 1.94 10.56 -10.49
N GLY A 13 2.11 11.68 -11.20
CA GLY A 13 2.02 11.71 -12.67
C GLY A 13 3.32 11.38 -13.41
N MET A 14 4.43 11.17 -12.70
CA MET A 14 5.70 10.84 -13.35
C MET A 14 5.69 9.42 -13.91
N GLU A 15 6.28 9.27 -15.12
CA GLU A 15 6.49 7.98 -15.74
C GLU A 15 7.26 7.04 -14.80
N LYS A 16 6.92 5.76 -14.80
CA LYS A 16 7.43 4.69 -13.94
C LYS A 16 6.97 4.74 -12.48
N ASN A 17 6.41 5.86 -11.99
CA ASN A 17 5.84 5.87 -10.65
C ASN A 17 4.59 4.98 -10.61
N TYR A 18 4.39 4.28 -9.51
CA TYR A 18 3.30 3.30 -9.39
C TYR A 18 2.59 3.43 -8.06
N LEU A 19 1.32 3.00 -8.01
CA LEU A 19 0.57 2.86 -6.77
C LEU A 19 1.17 1.69 -5.99
N GLU A 20 1.64 1.96 -4.77
CA GLU A 20 2.41 1.00 -3.97
C GLU A 20 1.54 0.38 -2.88
N THR A 21 1.54 -0.95 -2.81
CA THR A 21 0.63 -1.73 -1.95
C THR A 21 0.94 -1.60 -0.47
N SER A 22 2.20 -1.74 -0.05
CA SER A 22 2.54 -1.79 1.37
C SER A 22 2.27 -0.47 2.08
N GLY A 23 2.65 0.64 1.46
CA GLY A 23 2.35 1.99 1.95
C GLY A 23 0.85 2.26 1.96
N SER A 24 0.15 1.90 0.89
CA SER A 24 -1.31 2.08 0.82
C SER A 24 -2.04 1.25 1.87
N ALA A 25 -1.60 0.02 2.12
CA ALA A 25 -2.21 -0.87 3.10
C ALA A 25 -2.03 -0.37 4.54
N ILE A 26 -0.81 0.07 4.90
CA ILE A 26 -0.58 0.61 6.25
C ILE A 26 -1.34 1.91 6.48
N MET A 27 -1.48 2.76 5.46
CA MET A 27 -2.28 3.98 5.53
C MET A 27 -3.77 3.66 5.67
N ALA A 28 -4.30 2.70 4.90
CA ALA A 28 -5.68 2.24 5.05
C ALA A 28 -5.95 1.75 6.48
N TYR A 29 -5.07 0.89 7.02
CA TYR A 29 -5.14 0.42 8.40
C TYR A 29 -5.12 1.57 9.41
N ALA A 30 -4.18 2.50 9.26
CA ALA A 30 -4.03 3.63 10.18
C ALA A 30 -5.27 4.53 10.19
N LEU A 31 -5.84 4.81 9.02
CA LEU A 31 -7.06 5.62 8.90
C LEU A 31 -8.25 4.92 9.55
N LEU A 32 -8.51 3.66 9.21
CA LEU A 32 -9.64 2.91 9.74
C LEU A 32 -9.54 2.72 11.25
N LYS A 33 -8.40 2.30 11.74
CA LYS A 33 -8.16 2.11 13.17
C LYS A 33 -8.16 3.44 13.93
N GLY A 34 -7.57 4.48 13.36
CA GLY A 34 -7.53 5.82 13.97
C GLY A 34 -8.94 6.39 14.17
N VAL A 35 -9.83 6.22 13.19
CA VAL A 35 -11.24 6.60 13.32
C VAL A 35 -11.93 5.75 14.39
N ARG A 36 -11.77 4.44 14.35
CA ARG A 36 -12.39 3.53 15.33
C ARG A 36 -11.99 3.84 16.78
N LEU A 37 -10.74 4.24 16.99
CA LEU A 37 -10.23 4.59 18.31
C LEU A 37 -10.47 6.06 18.71
N GLY A 38 -11.08 6.85 17.85
CA GLY A 38 -11.37 8.26 18.11
C GLY A 38 -10.17 9.20 17.96
N PHE A 39 -9.07 8.74 17.36
CA PHE A 39 -7.88 9.56 17.09
C PHE A 39 -8.02 10.41 15.82
N LEU A 40 -8.89 9.97 14.90
CA LEU A 40 -9.17 10.67 13.65
C LEU A 40 -10.68 10.94 13.52
N PRO A 41 -11.04 12.07 12.87
CA PRO A 41 -12.43 12.35 12.54
C PRO A 41 -13.08 11.27 11.67
N GLU A 42 -14.39 11.07 11.84
CA GLU A 42 -15.18 10.09 11.08
C GLU A 42 -15.04 10.24 9.55
N SER A 43 -14.83 11.46 9.07
CA SER A 43 -14.63 11.76 7.65
C SER A 43 -13.48 10.99 6.99
N TYR A 44 -12.51 10.50 7.77
CA TYR A 44 -11.39 9.70 7.25
C TYR A 44 -11.73 8.23 7.00
N ARG A 45 -12.87 7.75 7.49
CA ARG A 45 -13.29 6.34 7.31
C ARG A 45 -13.39 5.95 5.85
N GLU A 46 -14.04 6.79 5.05
CA GLU A 46 -14.21 6.52 3.62
C GLU A 46 -12.89 6.54 2.85
N ASN A 47 -11.91 7.35 3.28
CA ASN A 47 -10.56 7.34 2.70
C ASN A 47 -9.86 5.99 2.95
N GLY A 48 -9.95 5.46 4.18
CA GLY A 48 -9.38 4.15 4.52
C GLY A 48 -10.04 3.01 3.75
N LYS A 49 -11.38 3.00 3.67
CA LYS A 49 -12.14 2.03 2.87
C LYS A 49 -11.76 2.07 1.39
N LYS A 50 -11.68 3.26 0.83
CA LYS A 50 -11.32 3.48 -0.58
C LYS A 50 -9.91 2.99 -0.88
N ALA A 51 -8.95 3.27 0.01
CA ALA A 51 -7.58 2.79 -0.15
C ALA A 51 -7.51 1.26 -0.13
N PHE A 52 -8.20 0.61 0.81
CA PHE A 52 -8.28 -0.85 0.88
C PHE A 52 -8.89 -1.44 -0.39
N GLN A 53 -10.04 -0.90 -0.83
CA GLN A 53 -10.69 -1.36 -2.06
C GLN A 53 -9.80 -1.18 -3.28
N GLY A 54 -9.09 -0.04 -3.38
CA GLY A 54 -8.16 0.21 -4.48
C GLY A 54 -7.03 -0.82 -4.56
N ILE A 55 -6.53 -1.30 -3.41
CA ILE A 55 -5.56 -2.40 -3.38
C ILE A 55 -6.20 -3.69 -3.92
N CYS A 56 -7.39 -4.02 -3.44
CA CYS A 56 -8.11 -5.22 -3.90
C CYS A 56 -8.34 -5.20 -5.41
N ASP A 57 -8.85 -4.09 -5.92
CA ASP A 57 -9.20 -3.95 -7.35
C ASP A 57 -7.98 -4.03 -8.27
N LYS A 58 -6.84 -3.52 -7.79
CA LYS A 58 -5.65 -3.41 -8.62
C LYS A 58 -4.69 -4.58 -8.49
N TYR A 59 -4.51 -5.11 -7.29
CA TYR A 59 -3.37 -5.96 -6.96
C TYR A 59 -3.73 -7.28 -6.28
N LEU A 60 -4.97 -7.48 -5.83
CA LEU A 60 -5.38 -8.76 -5.29
C LEU A 60 -5.90 -9.65 -6.43
N SER A 61 -5.34 -10.83 -6.55
CA SER A 61 -5.75 -11.81 -7.57
C SER A 61 -5.84 -13.21 -6.99
N THR A 62 -6.49 -14.10 -7.71
CA THR A 62 -6.58 -15.53 -7.37
C THR A 62 -6.02 -16.33 -8.53
N ASP A 63 -5.14 -17.29 -8.26
CA ASP A 63 -4.62 -18.19 -9.27
C ASP A 63 -5.62 -19.33 -9.61
N GLU A 64 -5.24 -20.19 -10.55
CA GLU A 64 -6.08 -21.33 -10.99
C GLU A 64 -6.30 -22.38 -9.89
N GLU A 65 -5.44 -22.41 -8.89
CA GLU A 65 -5.53 -23.32 -7.73
C GLU A 65 -6.34 -22.73 -6.57
N GLY A 66 -6.77 -21.46 -6.71
CA GLY A 66 -7.55 -20.75 -5.68
C GLY A 66 -6.72 -20.03 -4.64
N ASN A 67 -5.40 -19.92 -4.81
CA ASN A 67 -4.54 -19.16 -3.91
C ASN A 67 -4.65 -17.66 -4.19
N LEU A 68 -4.67 -16.87 -3.12
CA LEU A 68 -4.64 -15.41 -3.22
C LEU A 68 -3.22 -14.89 -3.38
N HIS A 69 -3.05 -13.91 -4.25
CA HIS A 69 -1.80 -13.20 -4.47
C HIS A 69 -2.00 -11.71 -4.32
N LEU A 70 -1.03 -11.04 -3.72
CA LEU A 70 -1.01 -9.60 -3.52
C LEU A 70 0.21 -8.99 -4.19
N ASP A 71 0.00 -8.19 -5.24
CA ASP A 71 1.04 -7.59 -6.06
C ASP A 71 1.32 -6.13 -5.68
N GLY A 72 2.19 -5.44 -6.44
CA GLY A 72 2.45 -4.01 -6.30
C GLY A 72 3.26 -3.61 -5.07
N ILE A 73 4.08 -4.50 -4.51
CA ILE A 73 4.85 -4.28 -3.29
C ILE A 73 6.29 -3.91 -3.65
N CYS A 74 6.78 -2.77 -3.17
CA CYS A 74 8.19 -2.43 -3.26
C CYS A 74 9.02 -3.40 -2.42
N LEU A 75 9.99 -4.10 -3.04
CA LEU A 75 10.81 -5.06 -2.33
C LEU A 75 11.62 -4.41 -1.20
N VAL A 76 12.33 -3.35 -1.52
CA VAL A 76 13.09 -2.54 -0.56
C VAL A 76 13.44 -1.20 -1.18
N ALA A 77 13.20 -0.12 -0.45
CA ALA A 77 13.71 1.20 -0.80
C ALA A 77 14.33 1.82 0.46
N GLY A 78 15.52 2.36 0.32
CA GLY A 78 16.21 2.93 1.47
C GLY A 78 17.38 3.80 1.05
N LEU A 79 17.75 4.74 1.90
CA LEU A 79 18.84 5.69 1.64
C LEU A 79 20.16 5.18 2.23
N GLY A 80 21.25 5.56 1.59
CA GLY A 80 22.61 5.30 2.10
C GLY A 80 22.98 3.83 2.13
N GLY A 81 23.56 3.39 3.23
CA GLY A 81 24.14 2.06 3.35
C GLY A 81 25.50 1.97 2.66
N LYS A 82 26.02 0.75 2.53
CA LYS A 82 27.33 0.51 1.89
C LYS A 82 27.36 0.96 0.43
N GLU A 83 26.23 0.89 -0.24
CA GLU A 83 26.08 1.25 -1.67
C GLU A 83 25.78 2.73 -1.88
N MET A 84 25.73 3.54 -0.81
CA MET A 84 25.47 4.97 -0.86
C MET A 84 24.20 5.31 -1.69
N ARG A 85 23.13 4.55 -1.50
CA ARG A 85 21.88 4.70 -2.25
C ARG A 85 21.34 6.13 -2.17
N PRO A 86 21.10 6.80 -3.30
CA PRO A 86 20.67 8.19 -3.32
C PRO A 86 19.17 8.33 -3.05
N GLY A 87 18.71 9.50 -2.62
CA GLY A 87 17.30 9.83 -2.45
C GLY A 87 16.63 10.31 -3.74
N THR A 88 17.03 9.78 -4.91
CA THR A 88 16.52 10.23 -6.19
C THR A 88 15.29 9.44 -6.63
N PHE A 89 14.44 10.06 -7.45
CA PHE A 89 13.29 9.38 -8.07
C PHE A 89 13.73 8.15 -8.86
N ASP A 90 14.77 8.28 -9.68
CA ASP A 90 15.27 7.18 -10.51
C ASP A 90 15.72 5.97 -9.67
N TYR A 91 16.37 6.23 -8.54
CA TYR A 91 16.71 5.14 -7.61
C TYR A 91 15.46 4.43 -7.10
N TYR A 92 14.45 5.16 -6.61
CA TYR A 92 13.20 4.55 -6.12
C TYR A 92 12.49 3.74 -7.20
N MET A 93 12.53 4.19 -8.44
CA MET A 93 11.94 3.46 -9.57
C MET A 93 12.79 2.26 -10.03
N SER A 94 14.05 2.17 -9.60
CA SER A 94 14.93 1.03 -9.91
C SER A 94 14.74 -0.17 -8.98
N GLU A 95 14.10 0.03 -7.83
CA GLU A 95 13.85 -1.06 -6.88
C GLU A 95 12.77 -2.00 -7.42
N PRO A 96 12.95 -3.34 -7.24
CA PRO A 96 11.98 -4.31 -7.73
C PRO A 96 10.60 -4.16 -7.09
N VAL A 97 9.57 -4.36 -7.91
CA VAL A 97 8.18 -4.52 -7.45
C VAL A 97 7.88 -6.02 -7.45
N VAL A 98 7.42 -6.52 -6.31
CA VAL A 98 7.21 -7.95 -6.07
C VAL A 98 5.81 -8.24 -5.58
N LYS A 99 5.44 -9.52 -5.59
CA LYS A 99 4.18 -10.00 -5.01
C LYS A 99 4.44 -10.87 -3.79
N ASP A 100 3.42 -10.96 -2.94
CA ASP A 100 3.35 -11.83 -1.77
C ASP A 100 4.45 -11.58 -0.72
N ASP A 101 5.10 -10.42 -0.78
CA ASP A 101 6.08 -10.05 0.23
C ASP A 101 5.38 -9.64 1.55
N ALA A 102 5.92 -10.12 2.67
CA ALA A 102 5.35 -9.90 4.00
C ALA A 102 5.15 -8.43 4.36
N LYS A 103 5.99 -7.51 3.81
CA LYS A 103 5.85 -6.06 4.04
C LYS A 103 4.53 -5.48 3.50
N GLY A 104 3.98 -6.09 2.46
CA GLY A 104 2.66 -5.72 1.92
C GLY A 104 1.54 -6.56 2.50
N VAL A 105 1.74 -7.88 2.57
CA VAL A 105 0.72 -8.82 3.07
C VAL A 105 0.34 -8.53 4.53
N GLY A 106 1.31 -8.28 5.41
CA GLY A 106 1.06 -7.98 6.81
C GLY A 106 0.13 -6.77 7.01
N PRO A 107 0.49 -5.59 6.52
CA PRO A 107 -0.38 -4.41 6.59
C PRO A 107 -1.73 -4.59 5.89
N PHE A 108 -1.79 -5.32 4.77
CA PHE A 108 -3.04 -5.62 4.09
C PHE A 108 -3.99 -6.44 4.98
N LEU A 109 -3.49 -7.47 5.66
CA LEU A 109 -4.28 -8.26 6.61
C LEU A 109 -4.73 -7.42 7.81
N LEU A 110 -3.89 -6.51 8.31
CA LEU A 110 -4.28 -5.58 9.37
C LEU A 110 -5.42 -4.65 8.90
N ALA A 111 -5.33 -4.10 7.70
CA ALA A 111 -6.40 -3.28 7.12
C ALA A 111 -7.68 -4.09 6.93
N TYR A 112 -7.57 -5.34 6.46
CA TYR A 112 -8.70 -6.24 6.32
C TYR A 112 -9.42 -6.49 7.65
N THR A 113 -8.68 -6.67 8.77
CA THR A 113 -9.31 -6.83 10.09
C THR A 113 -10.14 -5.61 10.50
N GLU A 114 -9.71 -4.40 10.14
CA GLU A 114 -10.51 -3.19 10.38
C GLU A 114 -11.73 -3.11 9.45
N MET A 115 -11.61 -3.54 8.20
CA MET A 115 -12.75 -3.64 7.27
C MET A 115 -13.82 -4.59 7.79
N LEU A 116 -13.43 -5.74 8.33
CA LEU A 116 -14.37 -6.71 8.95
C LEU A 116 -15.15 -6.11 10.12
N ARG A 117 -14.56 -5.18 10.87
CA ARG A 117 -15.22 -4.48 11.98
C ARG A 117 -16.28 -3.48 11.55
N LEU A 118 -16.32 -3.11 10.27
CA LEU A 118 -17.33 -2.20 9.71
C LEU A 118 -18.60 -2.93 9.25
N GLN A 119 -18.55 -4.23 9.19
CA GLN A 119 -19.69 -5.10 8.87
C GLN A 119 -20.52 -5.35 10.13
#